data_d80ee5a815370eef4c88f41b97cbbf9e
#
_entry.id   d80ee5a815370eef4c88f41b97cbbf9e
#
_cell.length_a   1.000
_cell.length_b   1.000
_cell.length_c   1.000
_cell.angle_alpha   90.00
_cell.angle_beta   90.00
_cell.angle_gamma   90.00
#
_symmetry.space_group_name_H-M   'P 1'
#
loop_
_entity.id
_entity.type
_entity.pdbx_description
1 polymer ?
#
loop_
_entity_poly.entity_id
_entity_poly.type
_entity_poly.pdbx_seq_one_letter_code
_entity_poly.pdbx_strand_id
1 'polypeptide(L)'
;GEVYGLEVEFRKDLDFIAPSWKKVNISANLTLVESIIDMAETEFNSRKTYEKEGENISDTRQMAGQSPYVINGGVTYTHRKAGWAAGAFYNVKGPTLAVVGMGLFPDVYDEPFHSLNFSLNKSIGEDQNTTIDFKVSNILDQKRKSVYTSYNASDQIYNYLNPGTTFSLGISHDF
;
A
#
# COMPACT_ATOMS: atom_id res chain seq x y z
N GLY A 1 -20.82 5.92 13.47
CA GLY A 1 -19.48 6.30 13.10
C GLY A 1 -19.44 7.20 11.89
N GLU A 2 -18.36 7.90 11.70
CA GLU A 2 -18.15 8.89 10.63
C GLU A 2 -16.86 8.59 9.89
N VAL A 3 -16.81 8.92 8.58
CA VAL A 3 -15.62 8.77 7.74
C VAL A 3 -15.47 10.02 6.89
N TYR A 4 -14.28 10.61 6.93
CA TYR A 4 -13.92 11.76 6.12
C TYR A 4 -12.70 11.40 5.27
N GLY A 5 -12.65 11.87 4.03
CA GLY A 5 -11.53 11.55 3.15
C GLY A 5 -11.25 12.62 2.11
N LEU A 6 -10.01 12.64 1.67
CA LEU A 6 -9.53 13.46 0.56
C LEU A 6 -8.73 12.56 -0.37
N GLU A 7 -9.00 12.66 -1.67
CA GLU A 7 -8.21 12.00 -2.70
C GLU A 7 -7.66 13.03 -3.68
N VAL A 8 -6.37 12.89 -3.99
CA VAL A 8 -5.67 13.73 -4.98
C VAL A 8 -4.98 12.82 -5.98
N GLU A 9 -5.28 13.00 -7.26
CA GLU A 9 -4.61 12.29 -8.35
C GLU A 9 -3.84 13.29 -9.22
N PHE A 10 -2.63 12.88 -9.61
CA PHE A 10 -1.79 13.59 -10.55
C PHE A 10 -1.31 12.64 -11.64
N ARG A 11 -1.43 13.06 -12.91
CA ARG A 11 -0.87 12.32 -14.06
C ARG A 11 -0.36 13.31 -15.11
N LYS A 12 0.88 13.10 -15.56
CA LYS A 12 1.54 14.01 -16.50
C LYS A 12 2.57 13.29 -17.36
N ASP A 13 2.54 13.58 -18.66
CA ASP A 13 3.65 13.26 -19.57
C ASP A 13 4.80 14.25 -19.35
N LEU A 14 6.03 13.80 -19.48
CA LEU A 14 7.22 14.62 -19.22
C LEU A 14 7.74 15.37 -20.46
N ASP A 15 6.92 15.55 -21.49
CA ASP A 15 7.22 16.30 -22.71
C ASP A 15 7.55 17.78 -22.46
N PHE A 16 7.05 18.32 -21.33
CA PHE A 16 7.34 19.69 -20.91
C PHE A 16 8.79 19.91 -20.44
N ILE A 17 9.51 18.84 -20.06
CA ILE A 17 10.93 18.90 -19.71
C ILE A 17 11.78 18.89 -20.98
N ALA A 18 11.49 17.95 -21.89
CA ALA A 18 12.13 17.87 -23.19
C ALA A 18 11.26 17.04 -24.16
N PRO A 19 11.25 17.34 -25.46
CA PRO A 19 10.46 16.59 -26.46
C PRO A 19 10.79 15.09 -26.53
N SER A 20 12.03 14.71 -26.16
CA SER A 20 12.45 13.30 -26.08
C SER A 20 11.76 12.53 -24.95
N TRP A 21 11.24 13.22 -23.92
CA TRP A 21 10.60 12.65 -22.75
C TRP A 21 9.08 12.46 -22.89
N LYS A 22 8.52 12.76 -24.05
CA LYS A 22 7.08 12.55 -24.37
C LYS A 22 6.62 11.08 -24.24
N LYS A 23 7.56 10.16 -24.09
CA LYS A 23 7.30 8.72 -23.89
C LYS A 23 7.27 8.32 -22.43
N VAL A 24 7.58 9.24 -21.54
CA VAL A 24 7.63 9.04 -20.10
C VAL A 24 6.40 9.70 -19.48
N ASN A 25 5.64 8.95 -18.73
CA ASN A 25 4.52 9.43 -17.93
C ASN A 25 4.81 9.21 -16.46
N ILE A 26 4.46 10.19 -15.64
CA ILE A 26 4.43 10.04 -14.18
C ILE A 26 3.00 10.09 -13.69
N SER A 27 2.71 9.30 -12.66
CA SER A 27 1.41 9.29 -11.98
C SER A 27 1.62 9.22 -10.48
N ALA A 28 0.77 9.89 -9.73
CA ALA A 28 0.71 9.83 -8.29
C ALA A 28 -0.74 9.91 -7.82
N ASN A 29 -1.06 9.18 -6.78
CA ASN A 29 -2.34 9.25 -6.09
C ASN A 29 -2.07 9.28 -4.59
N LEU A 30 -2.75 10.16 -3.89
CA LEU A 30 -2.76 10.27 -2.43
C LEU A 30 -4.20 10.21 -1.96
N THR A 31 -4.50 9.25 -1.11
CA THR A 31 -5.77 9.17 -0.38
C THR A 31 -5.47 9.37 1.10
N LEU A 32 -6.19 10.28 1.74
CA LEU A 32 -6.18 10.51 3.18
C LEU A 32 -7.56 10.21 3.71
N VAL A 33 -7.66 9.45 4.79
CA VAL A 33 -8.94 9.07 5.40
C VAL A 33 -8.83 9.13 6.91
N GLU A 34 -9.81 9.76 7.54
CA GLU A 34 -10.05 9.70 8.97
C GLU A 34 -11.39 9.01 9.21
N SER A 35 -11.42 8.08 10.13
CA SER A 35 -12.64 7.36 10.52
C SER A 35 -12.79 7.36 12.04
N ILE A 36 -14.00 7.61 12.50
CA ILE A 36 -14.36 7.66 13.91
C ILE A 36 -15.54 6.71 14.12
N ILE A 37 -15.34 5.70 14.95
CA ILE A 37 -16.36 4.72 15.32
C ILE A 37 -16.66 4.85 16.80
N ASP A 38 -17.91 5.08 17.15
CA ASP A 38 -18.38 5.00 18.53
C ASP A 38 -18.28 3.55 19.01
N MET A 39 -17.60 3.32 20.11
CA MET A 39 -17.49 1.97 20.68
C MET A 39 -18.84 1.54 21.26
N ALA A 40 -19.16 0.27 21.13
CA ALA A 40 -20.25 -0.31 21.91
C ALA A 40 -19.92 -0.22 23.42
N GLU A 41 -20.93 -0.05 24.25
CA GLU A 41 -20.76 0.08 25.71
C GLU A 41 -19.96 -1.10 26.29
N THR A 42 -20.18 -2.29 25.79
CA THR A 42 -19.43 -3.51 26.20
C THR A 42 -17.96 -3.44 25.85
N GLU A 43 -17.62 -2.91 24.67
CA GLU A 43 -16.23 -2.70 24.22
C GLU A 43 -15.55 -1.64 25.09
N PHE A 44 -16.19 -0.48 25.26
CA PHE A 44 -15.66 0.61 26.06
C PHE A 44 -15.42 0.20 27.52
N ASN A 45 -16.41 -0.41 28.17
CA ASN A 45 -16.31 -0.85 29.54
C ASN A 45 -15.24 -1.93 29.73
N SER A 46 -15.10 -2.83 28.77
CA SER A 46 -14.04 -3.85 28.75
C SER A 46 -12.64 -3.21 28.72
N ARG A 47 -12.43 -2.21 27.85
CA ARG A 47 -11.17 -1.48 27.77
C ARG A 47 -10.90 -0.66 29.02
N LYS A 48 -11.91 0.06 29.56
CA LYS A 48 -11.81 0.86 30.77
C LYS A 48 -11.44 0.03 32.00
N THR A 49 -11.92 -1.21 32.10
CA THR A 49 -11.57 -2.12 33.21
C THR A 49 -10.06 -2.40 33.27
N TYR A 50 -9.36 -2.36 32.15
CA TYR A 50 -7.93 -2.64 32.04
C TYR A 50 -7.12 -1.40 31.65
N GLU A 51 -7.67 -0.21 31.84
CA GLU A 51 -6.99 1.07 31.60
C GLU A 51 -5.74 1.16 32.50
N LYS A 52 -4.62 1.49 31.89
CA LYS A 52 -3.35 1.60 32.60
C LYS A 52 -3.20 2.98 33.24
N GLU A 53 -2.34 3.08 34.21
CA GLU A 53 -2.01 4.35 34.83
C GLU A 53 -1.47 5.36 33.79
N GLY A 54 -2.13 6.51 33.70
CA GLY A 54 -1.82 7.57 32.73
C GLY A 54 -2.38 7.38 31.32
N GLU A 55 -3.03 6.25 31.05
CA GLU A 55 -3.81 6.05 29.81
C GLU A 55 -5.14 6.80 29.90
N ASN A 56 -5.64 7.26 28.76
CA ASN A 56 -7.00 7.82 28.65
C ASN A 56 -7.71 7.13 27.47
N ILE A 57 -8.57 6.18 27.81
CA ILE A 57 -9.35 5.44 26.80
C ILE A 57 -10.53 6.29 26.36
N SER A 58 -10.58 6.63 25.08
CA SER A 58 -11.71 7.28 24.43
C SER A 58 -12.91 6.32 24.29
N ASP A 59 -14.09 6.86 24.16
CA ASP A 59 -15.31 6.13 23.77
C ASP A 59 -15.40 5.90 22.26
N THR A 60 -14.45 6.45 21.51
CA THR A 60 -14.35 6.29 20.05
C THR A 60 -13.02 5.64 19.67
N ARG A 61 -12.99 5.00 18.52
CA ARG A 61 -11.79 4.45 17.90
C ARG A 61 -11.80 4.57 16.38
N GLN A 62 -10.67 4.32 15.78
CA GLN A 62 -10.53 4.17 14.34
C GLN A 62 -11.30 2.93 13.83
N MET A 63 -11.85 2.99 12.62
CA MET A 63 -12.47 1.85 11.95
C MET A 63 -11.42 0.76 11.66
N ALA A 64 -11.74 -0.48 12.04
CA ALA A 64 -10.89 -1.61 11.67
C ALA A 64 -10.86 -1.80 10.15
N GLY A 65 -9.68 -2.13 9.61
CA GLY A 65 -9.43 -2.26 8.18
C GLY A 65 -9.20 -0.94 7.43
N GLN A 66 -9.48 0.22 8.04
CA GLN A 66 -9.25 1.53 7.45
C GLN A 66 -7.81 2.00 7.70
N SER A 67 -7.11 2.33 6.62
CA SER A 67 -5.80 2.99 6.70
C SER A 67 -5.97 4.50 6.66
N PRO A 68 -5.19 5.27 7.44
CA PRO A 68 -5.25 6.73 7.43
C PRO A 68 -4.72 7.34 6.11
N TYR A 69 -3.89 6.61 5.39
CA TYR A 69 -3.43 7.05 4.07
C TYR A 69 -3.08 5.89 3.15
N VAL A 70 -3.22 6.13 1.84
CA VAL A 70 -2.67 5.31 0.77
C VAL A 70 -1.93 6.23 -0.21
N ILE A 71 -0.71 5.85 -0.58
CA ILE A 71 0.10 6.58 -1.55
C ILE A 71 0.48 5.62 -2.66
N ASN A 72 0.22 6.04 -3.89
CA ASN A 72 0.66 5.35 -5.10
C ASN A 72 1.50 6.30 -5.93
N GLY A 73 2.59 5.81 -6.50
CA GLY A 73 3.42 6.55 -7.44
C GLY A 73 3.89 5.65 -8.56
N GLY A 74 3.94 6.17 -9.77
CA GLY A 74 4.37 5.40 -10.93
C GLY A 74 5.11 6.24 -11.95
N VAL A 75 6.08 5.61 -12.58
CA VAL A 75 6.77 6.13 -13.77
C VAL A 75 6.67 5.07 -14.85
N THR A 76 6.18 5.44 -16.02
CA THR A 76 6.06 4.54 -17.18
C THR A 76 6.77 5.12 -18.39
N TYR A 77 7.38 4.25 -19.16
CA TYR A 77 7.97 4.55 -20.44
C TYR A 77 7.31 3.67 -21.51
N THR A 78 6.86 4.27 -22.61
CA THR A 78 6.25 3.52 -23.70
C THR A 78 6.78 3.99 -25.05
N HIS A 79 7.38 3.08 -25.80
CA HIS A 79 7.85 3.30 -27.16
C HIS A 79 7.20 2.29 -28.13
N ARG A 80 5.95 2.56 -28.53
CA ARG A 80 5.14 1.64 -29.35
C ARG A 80 5.85 1.17 -30.63
N LYS A 81 6.45 2.08 -31.40
CA LYS A 81 7.16 1.73 -32.64
C LYS A 81 8.33 0.77 -32.43
N ALA A 82 8.99 0.85 -31.28
CA ALA A 82 10.09 -0.05 -30.94
C ALA A 82 9.63 -1.24 -30.09
N GLY A 83 8.33 -1.35 -29.78
CA GLY A 83 7.77 -2.44 -28.99
C GLY A 83 8.23 -2.46 -27.53
N TRP A 84 8.62 -1.32 -26.94
CA TRP A 84 9.07 -1.26 -25.53
C TRP A 84 8.00 -0.62 -24.65
N ALA A 85 7.75 -1.25 -23.53
CA ALA A 85 7.03 -0.64 -22.40
C ALA A 85 7.72 -1.03 -21.09
N ALA A 86 7.95 -0.06 -20.22
CA ALA A 86 8.52 -0.28 -18.89
C ALA A 86 7.78 0.55 -17.87
N GLY A 87 7.73 0.09 -16.62
CA GLY A 87 7.12 0.82 -15.54
C GLY A 87 7.74 0.47 -14.19
N ALA A 88 7.87 1.48 -13.34
CA ALA A 88 8.19 1.31 -11.93
C ALA A 88 7.04 1.90 -11.10
N PHE A 89 6.54 1.13 -10.13
CA PHE A 89 5.37 1.48 -9.35
C PHE A 89 5.67 1.29 -7.86
N TYR A 90 5.43 2.34 -7.11
CA TYR A 90 5.50 2.35 -5.66
C TYR A 90 4.10 2.45 -5.08
N ASN A 91 3.86 1.68 -4.03
CA ASN A 91 2.62 1.72 -3.26
C ASN A 91 2.95 1.62 -1.78
N VAL A 92 2.28 2.40 -0.95
CA VAL A 92 2.25 2.22 0.49
C VAL A 92 0.86 2.47 1.03
N LYS A 93 0.45 1.61 1.94
CA LYS A 93 -0.74 1.75 2.78
C LYS A 93 -0.26 2.01 4.20
N GLY A 94 -0.81 3.01 4.86
CA GLY A 94 -0.47 3.36 6.24
C GLY A 94 -0.87 2.29 7.26
N PRO A 95 -0.54 2.49 8.54
CA PRO A 95 -0.89 1.54 9.59
C PRO A 95 -2.40 1.32 9.63
N THR A 96 -2.82 0.09 9.86
CA THR A 96 -4.24 -0.29 9.79
C THR A 96 -4.60 -1.11 11.02
N LEU A 97 -5.63 -0.72 11.75
CA LEU A 97 -6.19 -1.53 12.84
C LEU A 97 -6.74 -2.84 12.25
N ALA A 98 -6.02 -3.94 12.44
CA ALA A 98 -6.35 -5.25 11.89
C ALA A 98 -7.24 -6.05 12.82
N VAL A 99 -6.98 -5.99 14.13
CA VAL A 99 -7.78 -6.67 15.16
C VAL A 99 -8.08 -5.70 16.29
N VAL A 100 -9.35 -5.57 16.62
CA VAL A 100 -9.83 -4.80 17.76
C VAL A 100 -9.63 -5.62 19.03
N GLY A 101 -8.79 -5.12 19.95
CA GLY A 101 -8.53 -5.75 21.22
C GLY A 101 -9.69 -5.66 22.19
N MET A 102 -9.78 -6.61 23.12
CA MET A 102 -10.77 -6.61 24.20
C MET A 102 -10.11 -7.07 25.52
N GLY A 103 -10.48 -6.40 26.61
CA GLY A 103 -9.97 -6.73 27.93
C GLY A 103 -8.46 -6.55 28.02
N LEU A 104 -7.75 -7.62 28.35
CA LEU A 104 -6.29 -7.64 28.41
C LEU A 104 -5.57 -7.69 27.06
N PHE A 105 -6.30 -8.01 26.00
CA PHE A 105 -5.70 -8.12 24.67
C PHE A 105 -5.67 -6.74 23.99
N PRO A 106 -4.48 -6.21 23.65
CA PRO A 106 -4.37 -4.92 22.99
C PRO A 106 -4.80 -5.01 21.51
N ASP A 107 -5.00 -3.87 20.89
CA ASP A 107 -5.24 -3.77 19.47
C ASP A 107 -4.04 -4.32 18.68
N VAL A 108 -4.34 -4.88 17.51
CA VAL A 108 -3.33 -5.30 16.54
C VAL A 108 -3.37 -4.37 15.34
N TYR A 109 -2.21 -3.81 15.01
CA TYR A 109 -2.04 -2.98 13.83
C TYR A 109 -1.14 -3.66 12.81
N ASP A 110 -1.57 -3.63 11.54
CA ASP A 110 -0.67 -3.88 10.42
C ASP A 110 0.26 -2.69 10.26
N GLU A 111 1.56 -2.92 10.24
CA GLU A 111 2.55 -1.89 9.91
C GLU A 111 2.48 -1.48 8.43
N PRO A 112 2.91 -0.27 8.07
CA PRO A 112 2.95 0.16 6.67
C PRO A 112 3.77 -0.81 5.81
N PHE A 113 3.19 -1.25 4.69
CA PHE A 113 3.87 -2.11 3.72
C PHE A 113 4.24 -1.30 2.47
N HIS A 114 5.55 -1.10 2.27
CA HIS A 114 6.11 -0.37 1.13
C HIS A 114 6.41 -1.33 0.00
N SER A 115 5.70 -1.22 -1.11
CA SER A 115 5.89 -2.07 -2.28
C SER A 115 6.48 -1.27 -3.43
N LEU A 116 7.62 -1.70 -3.94
CA LEU A 116 8.19 -1.22 -5.20
C LEU A 116 8.22 -2.37 -6.20
N ASN A 117 7.61 -2.16 -7.36
CA ASN A 117 7.48 -3.16 -8.41
C ASN A 117 8.00 -2.57 -9.72
N PHE A 118 8.56 -3.43 -10.57
CA PHE A 118 9.04 -3.08 -11.89
C PHE A 118 8.47 -4.04 -12.93
N SER A 119 8.15 -3.51 -14.09
CA SER A 119 7.77 -4.31 -15.26
C SER A 119 8.48 -3.82 -16.51
N LEU A 120 8.85 -4.75 -17.37
CA LEU A 120 9.45 -4.49 -18.67
C LEU A 120 8.83 -5.44 -19.69
N ASN A 121 8.28 -4.87 -20.75
CA ASN A 121 7.66 -5.61 -21.82
C ASN A 121 8.36 -5.27 -23.13
N LYS A 122 8.62 -6.29 -23.95
CA LYS A 122 9.20 -6.14 -25.28
C LYS A 122 8.37 -6.92 -26.29
N SER A 123 7.70 -6.21 -27.17
CA SER A 123 7.05 -6.81 -28.34
C SER A 123 8.07 -6.92 -29.49
N ILE A 124 8.08 -8.07 -30.15
CA ILE A 124 8.97 -8.45 -31.26
C ILE A 124 8.19 -9.05 -32.42
N GLY A 125 8.82 -9.16 -33.58
CA GLY A 125 8.18 -9.56 -34.85
C GLY A 125 7.78 -8.34 -35.68
N GLU A 126 7.50 -8.53 -36.97
CA GLU A 126 7.09 -7.46 -37.87
C GLU A 126 5.78 -6.82 -37.41
N ASP A 127 4.82 -7.64 -36.98
CA ASP A 127 3.51 -7.22 -36.49
C ASP A 127 3.47 -7.03 -34.97
N GLN A 128 4.62 -7.16 -34.28
CA GLN A 128 4.72 -7.09 -32.81
C GLN A 128 3.81 -8.10 -32.07
N ASN A 129 3.56 -9.23 -32.70
CA ASN A 129 2.66 -10.26 -32.21
C ASN A 129 3.25 -11.20 -31.14
N THR A 130 4.54 -11.07 -30.83
CA THR A 130 5.18 -11.79 -29.72
C THR A 130 5.62 -10.80 -28.64
N THR A 131 5.24 -11.03 -27.41
CA THR A 131 5.64 -10.17 -26.28
C THR A 131 6.40 -10.98 -25.24
N ILE A 132 7.54 -10.45 -24.82
CA ILE A 132 8.33 -10.94 -23.69
C ILE A 132 8.07 -9.99 -22.51
N ASP A 133 7.66 -10.55 -21.39
CA ASP A 133 7.36 -9.85 -20.15
C ASP A 133 8.37 -10.22 -19.08
N PHE A 134 8.96 -9.21 -18.43
CA PHE A 134 9.77 -9.37 -17.23
C PHE A 134 9.19 -8.52 -16.12
N LYS A 135 8.97 -9.11 -14.93
CA LYS A 135 8.43 -8.40 -13.77
C LYS A 135 9.24 -8.71 -12.52
N VAL A 136 9.42 -7.69 -11.70
CA VAL A 136 10.00 -7.83 -10.36
C VAL A 136 9.02 -7.22 -9.37
N SER A 137 8.60 -7.99 -8.38
CA SER A 137 7.70 -7.55 -7.32
C SER A 137 8.42 -7.50 -5.98
N ASN A 138 8.04 -6.54 -5.15
CA ASN A 138 8.62 -6.31 -3.83
C ASN A 138 10.15 -6.14 -3.87
N ILE A 139 10.63 -5.22 -4.73
CA ILE A 139 12.07 -4.92 -4.90
C ILE A 139 12.73 -4.49 -3.58
N LEU A 140 11.95 -3.85 -2.70
CA LEU A 140 12.43 -3.39 -1.38
C LEU A 140 12.59 -4.53 -0.37
N ASP A 141 12.23 -5.76 -0.73
CA ASP A 141 12.19 -6.93 0.18
C ASP A 141 11.46 -6.61 1.50
N GLN A 142 10.41 -5.77 1.40
CA GLN A 142 9.62 -5.37 2.55
C GLN A 142 8.85 -6.56 3.11
N LYS A 143 8.82 -6.67 4.41
CA LYS A 143 8.13 -7.71 5.15
C LYS A 143 6.79 -7.20 5.65
N ARG A 144 5.78 -8.06 5.65
CA ARG A 144 4.47 -7.74 6.24
C ARG A 144 4.51 -8.08 7.72
N LYS A 145 4.17 -7.13 8.54
CA LYS A 145 4.24 -7.26 9.98
C LYS A 145 2.99 -6.67 10.61
N SER A 146 2.40 -7.41 11.54
CA SER A 146 1.34 -6.94 12.42
C SER A 146 1.83 -7.00 13.85
N VAL A 147 1.49 -6.00 14.64
CA VAL A 147 1.99 -5.84 16.00
C VAL A 147 0.85 -5.59 16.99
N TYR A 148 1.01 -6.12 18.20
CA TYR A 148 0.22 -5.67 19.33
C TYR A 148 0.71 -4.30 19.78
N THR A 149 -0.21 -3.34 19.86
CA THR A 149 0.08 -1.97 20.29
C THR A 149 -0.62 -1.70 21.61
N SER A 150 0.13 -1.33 22.64
CA SER A 150 -0.41 -1.08 23.97
C SER A 150 0.22 0.15 24.60
N TYR A 151 -0.58 0.91 25.35
CA TYR A 151 -0.13 2.14 26.01
C TYR A 151 1.15 1.93 26.80
N ASN A 152 2.14 2.79 26.56
CA ASN A 152 3.44 2.83 27.25
C ASN A 152 4.21 1.49 27.27
N ALA A 153 4.01 0.64 26.23
CA ALA A 153 4.71 -0.62 26.06
C ALA A 153 5.35 -0.71 24.67
N SER A 154 6.41 -1.49 24.55
CA SER A 154 6.99 -1.78 23.24
C SER A 154 6.10 -2.73 22.45
N ASP A 155 5.88 -2.42 21.18
CA ASP A 155 5.10 -3.25 20.28
C ASP A 155 5.67 -4.67 20.20
N GLN A 156 4.79 -5.66 20.19
CA GLN A 156 5.14 -7.08 20.10
C GLN A 156 4.58 -7.64 18.79
N ILE A 157 5.35 -8.50 18.14
CA ILE A 157 4.94 -9.12 16.87
C ILE A 157 3.73 -10.04 17.10
N TYR A 158 2.63 -9.74 16.42
CA TYR A 158 1.47 -10.62 16.31
C TYR A 158 1.60 -11.57 15.13
N ASN A 159 1.97 -11.06 13.96
CA ASN A 159 2.15 -11.83 12.75
C ASN A 159 3.31 -11.27 11.92
N TYR A 160 4.01 -12.15 11.22
CA TYR A 160 5.14 -11.79 10.38
C TYR A 160 5.14 -12.67 9.13
N LEU A 161 5.10 -12.04 7.97
CA LEU A 161 5.18 -12.71 6.68
C LEU A 161 6.32 -12.10 5.86
N ASN A 162 7.22 -12.92 5.37
CA ASN A 162 8.26 -12.53 4.43
C ASN A 162 7.90 -13.01 3.02
N PRO A 163 7.29 -12.16 2.16
CA PRO A 163 6.95 -12.53 0.80
C PRO A 163 8.18 -12.68 -0.10
N GLY A 164 9.31 -12.05 0.27
CA GLY A 164 10.51 -11.99 -0.56
C GLY A 164 10.33 -11.13 -1.82
N THR A 165 11.40 -11.01 -2.60
CA THR A 165 11.38 -10.41 -3.95
C THR A 165 11.05 -11.50 -4.97
N THR A 166 10.07 -11.26 -5.83
CA THR A 166 9.64 -12.23 -6.85
C THR A 166 10.02 -11.75 -8.24
N PHE A 167 10.58 -12.64 -9.04
CA PHE A 167 10.89 -12.43 -10.46
C PHE A 167 9.97 -13.28 -11.31
N SER A 168 9.46 -12.72 -12.40
CA SER A 168 8.59 -13.41 -13.35
C SER A 168 9.05 -13.12 -14.77
N LEU A 169 9.11 -14.15 -15.61
CA LEU A 169 9.36 -14.05 -17.03
C LEU A 169 8.23 -14.75 -17.77
N GLY A 170 7.66 -14.08 -18.76
CA GLY A 170 6.58 -14.60 -19.58
C GLY A 170 6.84 -14.36 -21.05
N ILE A 171 6.22 -15.20 -21.90
CA ILE A 171 6.17 -15.02 -23.35
C ILE A 171 4.73 -15.28 -23.77
N SER A 172 4.18 -14.36 -24.57
CA SER A 172 2.87 -14.52 -25.23
C SER A 172 3.01 -14.33 -26.73
N HIS A 173 2.18 -15.02 -27.51
CA HIS A 173 2.13 -14.91 -28.97
C HIS A 173 0.67 -14.89 -29.42
N ASP A 174 0.33 -13.89 -30.24
CA ASP A 174 -0.96 -13.76 -30.90
C ASP A 174 -0.83 -14.30 -32.32
N PHE A 175 -1.73 -15.21 -32.72
CA PHE A 175 -1.72 -15.90 -34.03
C PHE A 175 -2.61 -15.19 -35.05
#